data_24e27b7ba494f9b1de1c0bb1159a6673
#
_entry.id   24e27b7ba494f9b1de1c0bb1159a6673
#
_cell.length_a   1.000
_cell.length_b   1.000
_cell.length_c   1.000
_cell.angle_alpha   90.00
_cell.angle_beta   90.00
_cell.angle_gamma   90.00
#
_symmetry.space_group_name_H-M   'P 1'
#
loop_
_entity.id
_entity.type
_entity.pdbx_description
1 polymer ?
#
loop_
_entity_poly.entity_id
_entity_poly.type
_entity_poly.pdbx_seq_one_letter_code
_entity_poly.pdbx_strand_id
1 'polypeptide(L)'
;MEVNKVIGKGITCWICGAPATESRSPVYTYGTYKEQLIDSFHRCYCSKCMKEVMEQEETELNEYVRLKKREMFKKALAVLEKQATDMYEYKEAIDVVDDYLSEHPDKFDSSYEVLAAIILVHNRIYSKMQYRIGRYQVDFLLPELFVVLEIDGERHTYHKAHDTKRDIQLQQALGDGWDIIRIPTDLLDKDAKKLPESIYKVIDYRQSGKVNWRKLYANS
;
A
#
# COMPACT_ATOMS: atom_id res chain seq x y z
N MET A 1 3.95 -11.94 -15.52
CA MET A 1 4.80 -13.16 -15.40
C MET A 1 5.10 -13.67 -16.78
N GLU A 2 6.36 -13.82 -17.13
CA GLU A 2 6.73 -14.25 -18.50
C GLU A 2 6.78 -15.77 -18.58
N VAL A 3 5.99 -16.33 -19.49
CA VAL A 3 6.04 -17.73 -19.90
C VAL A 3 6.78 -17.79 -21.24
N ASN A 4 7.88 -18.52 -21.29
CA ASN A 4 8.66 -18.64 -22.50
C ASN A 4 8.31 -19.93 -23.23
N LYS A 5 8.27 -19.87 -24.56
CA LYS A 5 8.11 -21.09 -25.38
C LYS A 5 9.39 -21.92 -25.36
N VAL A 6 9.27 -23.21 -25.15
CA VAL A 6 10.39 -24.14 -25.22
C VAL A 6 10.70 -24.46 -26.69
N ILE A 7 11.93 -24.11 -27.09
CA ILE A 7 12.44 -24.41 -28.41
C ILE A 7 13.50 -25.52 -28.24
N GLY A 8 13.09 -26.78 -28.39
CA GLY A 8 14.02 -27.91 -28.32
C GLY A 8 13.32 -29.27 -28.42
N LYS A 9 13.95 -30.24 -29.06
CA LYS A 9 13.44 -31.62 -29.13
C LYS A 9 13.88 -32.39 -27.87
N GLY A 10 12.96 -33.12 -27.26
CA GLY A 10 13.28 -34.05 -26.16
C GLY A 10 13.17 -33.45 -24.75
N ILE A 11 12.72 -32.21 -24.62
CA ILE A 11 12.45 -31.61 -23.30
C ILE A 11 11.10 -32.10 -22.78
N THR A 12 11.08 -32.62 -21.57
CA THR A 12 9.87 -33.18 -20.95
C THR A 12 9.35 -32.30 -19.83
N CYS A 13 8.04 -32.38 -19.60
CA CYS A 13 7.36 -31.69 -18.52
C CYS A 13 7.86 -32.20 -17.17
N TRP A 14 8.22 -31.25 -16.29
CA TRP A 14 8.71 -31.51 -14.95
C TRP A 14 7.74 -32.33 -14.08
N ILE A 15 6.44 -32.20 -14.32
CA ILE A 15 5.39 -32.86 -13.54
C ILE A 15 5.01 -34.23 -14.10
N CYS A 16 4.64 -34.28 -15.40
CA CYS A 16 4.02 -35.48 -15.96
C CYS A 16 4.89 -36.22 -16.99
N GLY A 17 6.07 -35.73 -17.33
CA GLY A 17 6.97 -36.34 -18.30
C GLY A 17 6.56 -36.20 -19.76
N ALA A 18 5.40 -35.63 -20.07
CA ALA A 18 4.96 -35.37 -21.46
C ALA A 18 5.87 -34.34 -22.13
N PRO A 19 5.89 -34.22 -23.47
CA PRO A 19 6.64 -33.18 -24.16
C PRO A 19 6.31 -31.79 -23.61
N ALA A 20 7.34 -31.04 -23.22
CA ALA A 20 7.19 -29.69 -22.70
C ALA A 20 7.04 -28.70 -23.86
N THR A 21 6.13 -27.73 -23.70
CA THR A 21 5.86 -26.66 -24.65
C THR A 21 6.21 -25.27 -24.09
N GLU A 22 6.31 -25.15 -22.78
CA GLU A 22 6.46 -23.90 -22.07
C GLU A 22 7.51 -24.03 -20.95
N SER A 23 8.22 -22.95 -20.67
CA SER A 23 9.16 -22.89 -19.57
C SER A 23 8.92 -21.65 -18.73
N ARG A 24 9.18 -21.77 -17.44
CA ARG A 24 9.01 -20.70 -16.48
C ARG A 24 10.01 -20.84 -15.34
N SER A 25 10.54 -19.69 -14.91
CA SER A 25 11.17 -19.61 -13.60
C SER A 25 10.08 -19.50 -12.54
N PRO A 26 10.14 -20.29 -11.46
CA PRO A 26 9.23 -20.10 -10.35
C PRO A 26 9.39 -18.69 -9.80
N VAL A 27 8.29 -17.97 -9.61
CA VAL A 27 8.32 -16.61 -9.08
C VAL A 27 7.67 -16.62 -7.70
N TYR A 28 8.51 -16.55 -6.68
CA TYR A 28 8.03 -16.29 -5.32
C TYR A 28 8.35 -14.83 -4.99
N THR A 29 7.39 -13.99 -4.95
CA THR A 29 7.56 -12.55 -4.76
C THR A 29 7.43 -12.10 -3.30
N TYR A 30 7.08 -13.01 -2.35
CA TYR A 30 6.65 -12.62 -1.02
C TYR A 30 7.22 -13.49 0.10
N GLY A 31 7.62 -12.86 1.21
CA GLY A 31 8.02 -13.48 2.46
C GLY A 31 9.41 -14.12 2.45
N THR A 32 9.62 -15.04 3.36
CA THR A 32 10.87 -15.79 3.56
C THR A 32 11.30 -16.60 2.34
N TYR A 33 10.42 -16.83 1.41
CA TYR A 33 10.71 -17.49 0.14
C TYR A 33 11.53 -16.64 -0.82
N LYS A 34 11.63 -15.34 -0.63
CA LYS A 34 12.45 -14.46 -1.46
C LYS A 34 13.95 -14.84 -1.43
N GLU A 35 14.39 -15.44 -0.35
CA GLU A 35 15.78 -15.91 -0.18
C GLU A 35 16.02 -17.33 -0.72
N GLN A 36 14.98 -18.14 -0.88
CA GLN A 36 15.08 -19.51 -1.39
C GLN A 36 15.06 -19.60 -2.92
N LEU A 37 14.91 -18.48 -3.59
CA LEU A 37 14.70 -18.39 -5.03
C LEU A 37 15.93 -18.20 -5.87
N ILE A 38 17.02 -18.57 -5.39
CA ILE A 38 18.22 -18.70 -6.24
C ILE A 38 18.20 -20.05 -6.97
N ASP A 39 17.03 -20.57 -7.27
CA ASP A 39 16.93 -21.67 -8.21
C ASP A 39 16.74 -21.06 -9.61
N SER A 40 17.88 -20.75 -10.24
CA SER A 40 17.98 -20.22 -11.59
C SER A 40 17.54 -21.22 -12.68
N PHE A 41 16.94 -22.32 -12.30
CA PHE A 41 16.50 -23.35 -13.22
C PHE A 41 15.09 -23.03 -13.75
N HIS A 42 15.03 -22.74 -15.04
CA HIS A 42 13.78 -22.77 -15.78
C HIS A 42 13.19 -24.18 -15.74
N ARG A 43 12.02 -24.34 -15.15
CA ARG A 43 11.27 -25.58 -15.21
C ARG A 43 10.42 -25.59 -16.49
N CYS A 44 10.42 -26.72 -17.16
CA CYS A 44 9.65 -26.91 -18.39
C CYS A 44 8.36 -27.67 -18.08
N TYR A 45 7.26 -27.25 -18.70
CA TYR A 45 5.93 -27.82 -18.48
C TYR A 45 5.23 -28.04 -19.80
N CYS A 46 4.34 -29.03 -19.88
CA CYS A 46 3.31 -29.06 -20.93
C CYS A 46 2.23 -28.03 -20.61
N SER A 47 1.47 -27.57 -21.59
CA SER A 47 0.47 -26.52 -21.43
C SER A 47 -0.57 -26.82 -20.32
N LYS A 48 -0.94 -28.10 -20.15
CA LYS A 48 -1.86 -28.52 -19.08
C LYS A 48 -1.25 -28.28 -17.70
N CYS A 49 -0.07 -28.82 -17.44
CA CYS A 49 0.60 -28.68 -16.14
C CYS A 49 1.03 -27.24 -15.85
N MET A 50 1.37 -26.46 -16.90
CA MET A 50 1.65 -25.03 -16.74
C MET A 50 0.43 -24.29 -16.19
N LYS A 51 -0.75 -24.55 -16.75
CA LYS A 51 -2.00 -23.93 -16.28
C LYS A 51 -2.29 -24.30 -14.82
N GLU A 52 -2.17 -25.57 -14.46
CA GLU A 52 -2.38 -26.04 -13.09
C GLU A 52 -1.41 -25.36 -12.09
N VAL A 53 -0.13 -25.24 -12.46
CA VAL A 53 0.87 -24.56 -11.64
C VAL A 53 0.55 -23.07 -11.45
N MET A 54 0.16 -22.39 -12.53
CA MET A 54 -0.21 -20.98 -12.45
C MET A 54 -1.44 -20.74 -11.57
N GLU A 55 -2.48 -21.57 -11.69
CA GLU A 55 -3.67 -21.49 -10.86
C GLU A 55 -3.35 -21.74 -9.37
N GLN A 56 -2.47 -22.70 -9.08
CA GLN A 56 -2.03 -22.98 -7.72
C GLN A 56 -1.22 -21.82 -7.13
N GLU A 57 -0.24 -21.28 -7.87
CA GLU A 57 0.57 -20.15 -7.42
C GLU A 57 -0.28 -18.89 -7.19
N GLU A 58 -1.26 -18.63 -8.04
CA GLU A 58 -2.20 -17.52 -7.85
C GLU A 58 -3.03 -17.69 -6.58
N THR A 59 -3.49 -18.92 -6.32
CA THR A 59 -4.25 -19.24 -5.11
C THR A 59 -3.41 -19.04 -3.85
N GLU A 60 -2.19 -19.56 -3.82
CA GLU A 60 -1.25 -19.43 -2.70
C GLU A 60 -0.88 -17.96 -2.45
N LEU A 61 -0.67 -17.19 -3.53
CA LEU A 61 -0.39 -15.76 -3.45
C LEU A 61 -1.56 -15.00 -2.85
N ASN A 62 -2.78 -15.27 -3.31
CA ASN A 62 -3.99 -14.61 -2.82
C ASN A 62 -4.22 -14.92 -1.33
N GLU A 63 -4.00 -16.16 -0.90
CA GLU A 63 -4.09 -16.54 0.51
C GLU A 63 -3.04 -15.82 1.36
N TYR A 64 -1.80 -15.79 0.91
CA TYR A 64 -0.72 -15.07 1.59
C TYR A 64 -1.04 -13.58 1.75
N VAL A 65 -1.51 -12.92 0.67
CA VAL A 65 -1.91 -11.51 0.71
C VAL A 65 -3.02 -11.28 1.74
N ARG A 66 -4.03 -12.13 1.76
CA ARG A 66 -5.14 -12.05 2.73
C ARG A 66 -4.64 -12.19 4.18
N LEU A 67 -3.77 -13.16 4.45
CA LEU A 67 -3.19 -13.36 5.78
C LEU A 67 -2.38 -12.14 6.23
N LYS A 68 -1.53 -11.61 5.35
CA LYS A 68 -0.75 -10.40 5.62
C LYS A 68 -1.66 -9.20 5.96
N LYS A 69 -2.75 -9.02 5.21
CA LYS A 69 -3.69 -7.91 5.47
C LYS A 69 -4.43 -8.06 6.80
N ARG A 70 -4.83 -9.28 7.15
CA ARG A 70 -5.42 -9.56 8.48
C ARG A 70 -4.45 -9.24 9.62
N GLU A 71 -3.16 -9.54 9.45
CA GLU A 71 -2.15 -9.18 10.45
C GLU A 71 -1.96 -7.66 10.56
N MET A 72 -1.94 -6.96 9.42
CA MET A 72 -1.85 -5.50 9.41
C MET A 72 -3.06 -4.87 10.11
N PHE A 73 -4.26 -5.35 9.83
CA PHE A 73 -5.49 -4.91 10.47
C PHE A 73 -5.46 -5.13 11.99
N LYS A 74 -5.07 -6.33 12.44
CA LYS A 74 -4.90 -6.63 13.86
C LYS A 74 -3.89 -5.71 14.55
N LYS A 75 -2.78 -5.39 13.89
CA LYS A 75 -1.78 -4.46 14.42
C LYS A 75 -2.35 -3.04 14.54
N ALA A 76 -3.10 -2.59 13.54
CA ALA A 76 -3.77 -1.28 13.58
C ALA A 76 -4.76 -1.20 14.75
N LEU A 77 -5.60 -2.23 14.94
CA LEU A 77 -6.54 -2.30 16.06
C LEU A 77 -5.81 -2.31 17.41
N ALA A 78 -4.70 -3.04 17.53
CA ALA A 78 -3.92 -3.08 18.77
C ALA A 78 -3.31 -1.73 19.16
N VAL A 79 -2.96 -0.89 18.17
CA VAL A 79 -2.52 0.49 18.43
C VAL A 79 -3.71 1.35 18.85
N LEU A 80 -4.84 1.24 18.13
CA LEU A 80 -6.04 2.00 18.45
C LEU A 80 -6.57 1.66 19.85
N GLU A 81 -6.61 0.39 20.23
CA GLU A 81 -7.08 -0.10 21.54
C GLU A 81 -6.30 0.50 22.70
N LYS A 82 -5.01 0.70 22.56
CA LYS A 82 -4.18 1.36 23.58
C LYS A 82 -4.49 2.85 23.76
N GLN A 83 -5.09 3.48 22.74
CA GLN A 83 -5.34 4.91 22.68
C GLN A 83 -6.81 5.29 22.85
N ALA A 84 -7.72 4.39 22.49
CA ALA A 84 -9.15 4.61 22.58
C ALA A 84 -9.63 4.42 24.03
N THR A 85 -10.49 5.33 24.48
CA THR A 85 -11.18 5.19 25.78
C THR A 85 -12.29 4.15 25.66
N ASP A 86 -12.95 4.11 24.52
CA ASP A 86 -13.98 3.13 24.19
C ASP A 86 -13.84 2.72 22.72
N MET A 87 -13.61 1.44 22.47
CA MET A 87 -13.50 0.91 21.11
C MET A 87 -14.85 0.87 20.37
N TYR A 88 -15.95 0.91 21.11
CA TYR A 88 -17.26 0.89 20.50
C TYR A 88 -17.54 2.13 19.65
N GLU A 89 -16.96 3.27 20.02
CA GLU A 89 -17.06 4.51 19.22
C GLU A 89 -16.49 4.35 17.81
N TYR A 90 -15.49 3.46 17.64
CA TYR A 90 -14.82 3.20 16.35
C TYR A 90 -15.44 2.04 15.56
N LYS A 91 -16.46 1.37 16.11
CA LYS A 91 -16.99 0.14 15.52
C LYS A 91 -17.39 0.31 14.05
N GLU A 92 -18.18 1.33 13.72
CA GLU A 92 -18.62 1.60 12.35
C GLU A 92 -17.40 1.81 11.41
N ALA A 93 -16.42 2.59 11.85
CA ALA A 93 -15.22 2.85 11.06
C ALA A 93 -14.35 1.59 10.87
N ILE A 94 -14.27 0.75 11.90
CA ILE A 94 -13.56 -0.53 11.85
C ILE A 94 -14.24 -1.45 10.83
N ASP A 95 -15.56 -1.60 10.89
CA ASP A 95 -16.33 -2.45 9.99
C ASP A 95 -16.17 -1.97 8.53
N VAL A 96 -16.25 -0.68 8.26
CA VAL A 96 -16.05 -0.10 6.90
C VAL A 96 -14.66 -0.37 6.35
N VAL A 97 -13.61 -0.25 7.17
CA VAL A 97 -12.22 -0.49 6.73
C VAL A 97 -11.93 -1.97 6.57
N ASP A 98 -12.52 -2.85 7.39
CA ASP A 98 -12.40 -4.30 7.24
C ASP A 98 -13.07 -4.79 5.96
N ASP A 99 -14.27 -4.31 5.66
CA ASP A 99 -14.98 -4.59 4.41
C ASP A 99 -14.15 -4.13 3.21
N TYR A 100 -13.62 -2.90 3.26
CA TYR A 100 -12.76 -2.37 2.19
C TYR A 100 -11.51 -3.23 1.96
N LEU A 101 -10.83 -3.67 3.02
CA LEU A 101 -9.67 -4.56 2.92
C LEU A 101 -10.01 -5.95 2.38
N SER A 102 -11.22 -6.43 2.69
CA SER A 102 -11.71 -7.73 2.21
C SER A 102 -11.98 -7.71 0.71
N GLU A 103 -12.52 -6.58 0.21
CA GLU A 103 -12.79 -6.37 -1.21
C GLU A 103 -11.52 -6.01 -2.01
N HIS A 104 -10.56 -5.34 -1.36
CA HIS A 104 -9.34 -4.81 -1.98
C HIS A 104 -8.08 -5.27 -1.24
N PRO A 105 -7.73 -6.57 -1.29
CA PRO A 105 -6.61 -7.11 -0.51
C PRO A 105 -5.24 -6.63 -1.00
N ASP A 106 -5.16 -5.99 -2.16
CA ASP A 106 -3.95 -5.36 -2.71
C ASP A 106 -3.66 -3.95 -2.15
N LYS A 107 -4.64 -3.37 -1.43
CA LYS A 107 -4.53 -2.02 -0.87
C LYS A 107 -3.86 -2.02 0.51
N PHE A 108 -3.31 -0.87 0.87
CA PHE A 108 -2.50 -0.59 2.05
C PHE A 108 -1.20 -1.41 2.14
N ASP A 109 -0.13 -0.76 2.50
CA ASP A 109 1.19 -1.36 2.65
C ASP A 109 1.64 -1.44 4.11
N SER A 110 0.97 -0.73 5.01
CA SER A 110 1.29 -0.68 6.43
C SER A 110 0.07 -0.71 7.35
N SER A 111 0.28 -1.16 8.60
CA SER A 111 -0.75 -1.11 9.64
C SER A 111 -1.12 0.33 10.03
N TYR A 112 -0.21 1.28 9.85
CA TYR A 112 -0.48 2.70 10.14
C TYR A 112 -1.37 3.35 9.08
N GLU A 113 -1.31 2.92 7.82
CA GLU A 113 -2.27 3.33 6.80
C GLU A 113 -3.68 2.81 7.14
N VAL A 114 -3.79 1.55 7.59
CA VAL A 114 -5.07 0.98 8.07
C VAL A 114 -5.59 1.78 9.26
N LEU A 115 -4.73 2.10 10.24
CA LEU A 115 -5.11 2.92 11.39
C LEU A 115 -5.58 4.31 10.97
N ALA A 116 -4.84 4.96 10.06
CA ALA A 116 -5.23 6.27 9.53
C ALA A 116 -6.59 6.20 8.81
N ALA A 117 -6.85 5.14 8.03
CA ALA A 117 -8.15 4.92 7.39
C ALA A 117 -9.29 4.84 8.42
N ILE A 118 -9.12 4.08 9.50
CA ILE A 118 -10.11 3.97 10.59
C ILE A 118 -10.36 5.36 11.21
N ILE A 119 -9.31 6.12 11.50
CA ILE A 119 -9.44 7.46 12.09
C ILE A 119 -10.14 8.44 11.13
N LEU A 120 -9.82 8.40 9.83
CA LEU A 120 -10.47 9.26 8.83
C LEU A 120 -11.97 8.94 8.72
N VAL A 121 -12.34 7.66 8.62
CA VAL A 121 -13.74 7.21 8.56
C VAL A 121 -14.48 7.59 9.84
N HIS A 122 -13.90 7.34 11.01
CA HIS A 122 -14.51 7.72 12.30
C HIS A 122 -14.80 9.22 12.40
N ASN A 123 -13.92 10.06 11.89
CA ASN A 123 -14.08 11.52 11.88
C ASN A 123 -14.88 12.02 10.66
N ARG A 124 -15.46 11.12 9.86
CA ARG A 124 -16.25 11.43 8.66
C ARG A 124 -15.49 12.28 7.64
N ILE A 125 -14.18 12.10 7.57
CA ILE A 125 -13.33 12.74 6.57
C ILE A 125 -13.33 11.83 5.34
N TYR A 126 -14.01 12.28 4.27
CA TYR A 126 -14.05 11.52 3.03
C TYR A 126 -12.66 11.38 2.41
N SER A 127 -12.25 10.16 2.15
CA SER A 127 -10.96 9.84 1.56
C SER A 127 -11.07 8.77 0.47
N LYS A 128 -10.30 8.94 -0.60
CA LYS A 128 -10.04 7.87 -1.57
C LYS A 128 -8.73 7.20 -1.18
N MET A 129 -8.83 5.96 -0.72
CA MET A 129 -7.71 5.18 -0.20
C MET A 129 -6.87 4.63 -1.35
N GLN A 130 -5.55 4.67 -1.22
CA GLN A 130 -4.58 4.14 -2.20
C GLN A 130 -4.89 4.62 -3.63
N TYR A 131 -5.07 5.94 -3.76
CA TYR A 131 -5.55 6.55 -4.99
C TYR A 131 -4.41 6.81 -5.98
N ARG A 132 -4.67 6.54 -7.27
CA ARG A 132 -3.68 6.71 -8.32
C ARG A 132 -3.81 8.07 -9.00
N ILE A 133 -2.72 8.85 -8.99
CA ILE A 133 -2.60 10.14 -9.67
C ILE A 133 -1.49 10.02 -10.70
N GLY A 134 -1.86 9.88 -11.97
CA GLY A 134 -0.93 9.59 -13.04
C GLY A 134 -0.19 8.27 -12.79
N ARG A 135 1.14 8.33 -12.65
CA ARG A 135 1.97 7.16 -12.33
C ARG A 135 2.17 6.92 -10.82
N TYR A 136 1.75 7.86 -9.99
CA TYR A 136 1.94 7.79 -8.54
C TYR A 136 0.70 7.24 -7.85
N GLN A 137 0.93 6.48 -6.80
CA GLN A 137 -0.08 6.07 -5.85
C GLN A 137 0.15 6.83 -4.55
N VAL A 138 -0.91 7.40 -4.00
CA VAL A 138 -0.91 8.11 -2.72
C VAL A 138 -1.75 7.36 -1.71
N ASP A 139 -1.42 7.44 -0.42
CA ASP A 139 -2.13 6.67 0.60
C ASP A 139 -3.59 7.12 0.70
N PHE A 140 -3.82 8.43 0.75
CA PHE A 140 -5.15 8.99 0.79
C PHE A 140 -5.23 10.27 -0.03
N LEU A 141 -6.29 10.37 -0.83
CA LEU A 141 -6.72 11.62 -1.45
C LEU A 141 -7.96 12.13 -0.72
N LEU A 142 -7.90 13.33 -0.17
CA LEU A 142 -8.99 14.01 0.55
C LEU A 142 -9.55 15.13 -0.34
N PRO A 143 -10.48 14.83 -1.27
CA PRO A 143 -10.83 15.77 -2.34
C PRO A 143 -11.58 16.99 -1.81
N GLU A 144 -12.40 16.86 -0.77
CA GLU A 144 -13.15 17.97 -0.17
C GLU A 144 -12.24 18.96 0.58
N LEU A 145 -11.06 18.50 0.99
CA LEU A 145 -10.08 19.29 1.72
C LEU A 145 -8.92 19.77 0.84
N PHE A 146 -8.85 19.32 -0.43
CA PHE A 146 -7.73 19.55 -1.34
C PHE A 146 -6.38 19.10 -0.75
N VAL A 147 -6.38 17.89 -0.15
CA VAL A 147 -5.21 17.32 0.52
C VAL A 147 -4.88 15.95 -0.05
N VAL A 148 -3.61 15.74 -0.31
CA VAL A 148 -2.98 14.42 -0.41
C VAL A 148 -2.36 14.12 0.94
N LEU A 149 -2.74 13.00 1.54
CA LEU A 149 -2.22 12.57 2.82
C LEU A 149 -1.39 11.30 2.63
N GLU A 150 -0.17 11.29 3.13
CA GLU A 150 0.75 10.16 3.12
C GLU A 150 1.17 9.82 4.54
N ILE A 151 1.28 8.53 4.83
CA ILE A 151 1.72 8.02 6.14
C ILE A 151 3.19 7.61 5.99
N ASP A 152 4.06 8.37 6.61
CA ASP A 152 5.49 8.30 6.41
C ASP A 152 6.19 7.50 7.51
N GLY A 153 6.86 6.40 7.14
CA GLY A 153 7.66 5.60 8.06
C GLY A 153 9.07 6.19 8.26
N GLU A 154 9.72 5.82 9.34
CA GLU A 154 11.08 6.30 9.74
C GLU A 154 12.16 6.16 8.66
N ARG A 155 11.95 5.37 7.61
CA ARG A 155 12.96 5.08 6.57
C ARG A 155 13.10 6.16 5.50
N HIS A 156 12.22 7.17 5.46
CA HIS A 156 12.18 8.15 4.37
C HIS A 156 13.12 9.34 4.51
N THR A 157 13.97 9.40 5.54
CA THR A 157 14.93 10.51 5.73
C THR A 157 16.01 10.63 4.65
N TYR A 158 16.16 9.62 3.77
CA TYR A 158 17.26 9.57 2.79
C TYR A 158 16.90 10.00 1.35
N HIS A 159 15.64 10.32 1.03
CA HIS A 159 15.20 10.56 -0.36
C HIS A 159 14.66 11.95 -0.65
N LYS A 160 15.06 12.99 0.10
CA LYS A 160 14.54 14.39 -0.03
C LYS A 160 14.47 14.91 -1.49
N ALA A 161 15.47 14.63 -2.33
CA ALA A 161 15.47 15.11 -3.72
C ALA A 161 14.46 14.39 -4.62
N HIS A 162 14.21 13.10 -4.39
CA HIS A 162 13.24 12.31 -5.14
C HIS A 162 11.81 12.69 -4.73
N ASP A 163 11.58 12.93 -3.45
CA ASP A 163 10.31 13.35 -2.89
C ASP A 163 9.89 14.73 -3.42
N THR A 164 10.83 15.67 -3.49
CA THR A 164 10.57 17.00 -4.07
C THR A 164 10.09 16.92 -5.53
N LYS A 165 10.70 16.05 -6.35
CA LYS A 165 10.29 15.85 -7.75
C LYS A 165 8.90 15.21 -7.85
N ARG A 166 8.61 14.24 -6.98
CA ARG A 166 7.30 13.58 -6.88
C ARG A 166 6.22 14.60 -6.50
N ASP A 167 6.48 15.41 -5.48
CA ASP A 167 5.56 16.44 -5.00
C ASP A 167 5.21 17.47 -6.07
N ILE A 168 6.23 17.94 -6.80
CA ILE A 168 6.00 18.85 -7.94
C ILE A 168 5.10 18.20 -9.00
N GLN A 169 5.32 16.94 -9.33
CA GLN A 169 4.52 16.25 -10.33
C GLN A 169 3.09 15.95 -9.84
N LEU A 170 2.90 15.64 -8.56
CA LEU A 170 1.59 15.51 -7.95
C LEU A 170 0.84 16.85 -7.98
N GLN A 171 1.49 17.95 -7.61
CA GLN A 171 0.88 19.28 -7.67
C GLN A 171 0.53 19.70 -9.10
N GLN A 172 1.39 19.40 -10.09
CA GLN A 172 1.09 19.67 -11.49
C GLN A 172 -0.13 18.88 -11.99
N ALA A 173 -0.30 17.64 -11.52
CA ALA A 173 -1.43 16.79 -11.90
C ALA A 173 -2.74 17.19 -11.22
N LEU A 174 -2.69 17.67 -9.99
CA LEU A 174 -3.86 18.04 -9.18
C LEU A 174 -4.26 19.50 -9.37
N GLY A 175 -3.33 20.37 -9.77
CA GLY A 175 -3.54 21.81 -9.89
C GLY A 175 -3.21 22.60 -8.62
N ASP A 176 -3.34 23.91 -8.72
CA ASP A 176 -3.08 24.83 -7.61
C ASP A 176 -4.13 24.64 -6.48
N GLY A 177 -3.68 24.79 -5.27
CA GLY A 177 -4.55 24.71 -4.07
C GLY A 177 -4.56 23.37 -3.36
N TRP A 178 -3.86 22.35 -3.89
CA TRP A 178 -3.67 21.08 -3.20
C TRP A 178 -2.44 21.12 -2.28
N ASP A 179 -2.59 20.54 -1.09
CA ASP A 179 -1.48 20.32 -0.16
C ASP A 179 -1.11 18.84 -0.12
N ILE A 180 0.19 18.57 0.06
CA ILE A 180 0.69 17.22 0.34
C ILE A 180 1.14 17.21 1.78
N ILE A 181 0.45 16.43 2.61
CA ILE A 181 0.71 16.30 4.04
C ILE A 181 1.32 14.93 4.30
N ARG A 182 2.47 14.89 4.95
CA ARG A 182 3.08 13.66 5.43
C ARG A 182 2.96 13.57 6.94
N ILE A 183 2.34 12.49 7.39
CA ILE A 183 2.15 12.20 8.81
C ILE A 183 3.14 11.10 9.19
N PRO A 184 4.08 11.38 10.09
CA PRO A 184 4.99 10.35 10.56
C PRO A 184 4.25 9.28 11.36
N THR A 185 4.62 8.02 11.19
CA THR A 185 4.03 6.88 11.92
C THR A 185 4.10 7.05 13.43
N ASP A 186 5.14 7.72 13.94
CA ASP A 186 5.32 8.08 15.36
C ASP A 186 4.15 8.89 15.93
N LEU A 187 3.55 9.77 15.13
CA LEU A 187 2.39 10.55 15.57
C LEU A 187 1.19 9.61 15.78
N LEU A 188 0.96 8.70 14.84
CA LEU A 188 -0.12 7.73 14.92
C LEU A 188 0.10 6.72 16.05
N ASP A 189 1.35 6.32 16.29
CA ASP A 189 1.69 5.41 17.38
C ASP A 189 1.49 6.04 18.77
N LYS A 190 1.77 7.34 18.89
CA LYS A 190 1.58 8.09 20.14
C LYS A 190 0.13 8.48 20.37
N ASP A 191 -0.53 9.05 19.37
CA ASP A 191 -1.91 9.55 19.49
C ASP A 191 -2.53 9.72 18.09
N ALA A 192 -3.13 8.66 17.58
CA ALA A 192 -3.77 8.65 16.25
C ALA A 192 -4.96 9.63 16.16
N LYS A 193 -5.58 10.00 17.30
CA LYS A 193 -6.70 10.96 17.36
C LYS A 193 -6.27 12.36 16.93
N LYS A 194 -4.97 12.66 16.92
CA LYS A 194 -4.42 13.93 16.42
C LYS A 194 -4.35 14.04 14.91
N LEU A 195 -4.60 12.96 14.18
CA LEU A 195 -4.55 12.98 12.71
C LEU A 195 -5.50 14.04 12.10
N PRO A 196 -6.80 14.11 12.46
CA PRO A 196 -7.70 15.16 11.94
C PRO A 196 -7.22 16.56 12.30
N GLU A 197 -6.79 16.79 13.54
CA GLU A 197 -6.27 18.08 13.99
C GLU A 197 -5.06 18.52 13.17
N SER A 198 -4.15 17.58 12.87
CA SER A 198 -2.96 17.85 12.06
C SER A 198 -3.32 18.25 10.62
N ILE A 199 -4.32 17.59 10.03
CA ILE A 199 -4.84 17.93 8.70
C ILE A 199 -5.44 19.33 8.72
N TYR A 200 -6.34 19.64 9.66
CA TYR A 200 -7.01 20.94 9.74
C TYR A 200 -6.04 22.09 10.05
N LYS A 201 -5.00 21.87 10.84
CA LYS A 201 -3.95 22.87 11.05
C LYS A 201 -3.27 23.32 9.75
N VAL A 202 -2.97 22.38 8.85
CA VAL A 202 -2.38 22.73 7.55
C VAL A 202 -3.36 23.54 6.71
N ILE A 203 -4.63 23.16 6.70
CA ILE A 203 -5.69 23.88 5.98
C ILE A 203 -5.86 25.31 6.52
N ASP A 204 -5.88 25.49 7.84
CA ASP A 204 -5.99 26.80 8.49
C ASP A 204 -4.79 27.70 8.13
N TYR A 205 -3.58 27.15 8.13
CA TYR A 205 -2.38 27.87 7.70
C TYR A 205 -2.49 28.32 6.24
N ARG A 206 -2.98 27.47 5.36
CA ARG A 206 -3.22 27.80 3.95
C ARG A 206 -4.21 28.96 3.81
N GLN A 207 -5.34 28.89 4.50
CA GLN A 207 -6.41 29.90 4.43
C GLN A 207 -6.00 31.23 5.06
N SER A 208 -5.15 31.20 6.08
CA SER A 208 -4.70 32.42 6.77
C SER A 208 -3.68 33.22 5.94
N GLY A 209 -3.16 32.69 4.85
CA GLY A 209 -2.13 33.32 4.02
C GLY A 209 -0.80 33.58 4.75
N LYS A 210 -0.68 33.13 5.99
CA LYS A 210 0.45 33.49 6.90
C LYS A 210 1.73 32.72 6.64
N VAL A 211 1.70 31.60 5.89
CA VAL A 211 2.91 30.79 5.69
C VAL A 211 2.96 30.27 4.26
N ASN A 212 4.05 30.64 3.58
CA ASN A 212 4.49 29.91 2.41
C ASN A 212 5.20 28.64 2.93
N TRP A 213 4.43 27.57 3.17
CA TRP A 213 4.90 26.28 3.68
C TRP A 213 6.03 25.67 2.82
N ARG A 214 6.12 26.07 1.52
CA ARG A 214 7.25 25.74 0.65
C ARG A 214 8.60 26.20 1.22
N LYS A 215 8.61 27.22 2.09
CA LYS A 215 9.83 27.70 2.78
C LYS A 215 10.16 26.91 4.06
N LEU A 216 9.17 26.28 4.71
CA LEU A 216 9.42 25.53 5.94
C LEU A 216 10.18 24.22 5.70
N TYR A 217 9.95 23.58 4.57
CA TYR A 217 10.63 22.32 4.20
C TYR A 217 11.90 22.52 3.36
N ALA A 218 12.18 23.73 2.89
CA ALA A 218 13.40 24.03 2.16
C ALA A 218 14.63 24.25 3.07
N ASN A 219 14.43 24.44 4.38
CA ASN A 219 15.47 24.79 5.35
C ASN A 219 15.60 23.80 6.53
N SER A 220 15.00 22.59 6.44
CA SER A 220 15.15 21.54 7.45
C SER A 220 15.88 20.33 6.92
#